data_c7223fe17b0380c2a730bd4a2fc57238
#
_entry.id   c7223fe17b0380c2a730bd4a2fc57238
#
_cell.length_a   1.000
_cell.length_b   1.000
_cell.length_c   1.000
_cell.angle_alpha   90.00
_cell.angle_beta   90.00
_cell.angle_gamma   90.00
#
_symmetry.space_group_name_H-M   'P 1'
#
loop_
_entity.id
_entity.type
_entity.pdbx_description
1 polymer ?
#
loop_
_entity_poly.entity_id
_entity_poly.type
_entity_poly.pdbx_seq_one_letter_code
_entity_poly.pdbx_strand_id
1 'polypeptide(L)'
;MSFVRVCSVGDVAAGGVLAVDIDGPNGVGIAVVRDGDDWYAIDDECSHAAVPLSEGDVSGCEIECWMHGSRFDLRTGKPTGPPATEPVPIYPTKVDGEDVLVDLTTTLND
;
A
#
# COMPACT_ATOMS: atom_id res chain seq x y z
N MET A 1 1.50 12.48 15.29
CA MET A 1 1.89 11.91 14.00
C MET A 1 3.35 11.54 14.01
N SER A 2 3.67 10.33 13.60
CA SER A 2 5.03 9.82 13.63
C SER A 2 5.39 9.21 12.28
N PHE A 3 5.94 10.02 11.39
CA PHE A 3 6.41 9.52 10.12
C PHE A 3 7.75 8.83 10.31
N VAL A 4 7.88 7.63 9.73
CA VAL A 4 9.14 6.90 9.72
C VAL A 4 9.57 6.69 8.27
N ARG A 5 10.88 6.77 8.05
CA ARG A 5 11.43 6.53 6.72
C ARG A 5 11.33 5.04 6.41
N VAL A 6 10.76 4.73 5.26
CA VAL A 6 10.59 3.32 4.85
C VAL A 6 11.42 2.97 3.62
N CYS A 7 11.71 3.93 2.75
CA CYS A 7 12.53 3.70 1.56
C CYS A 7 12.94 5.04 0.96
N SER A 8 13.71 4.97 -0.13
CA SER A 8 14.03 6.14 -0.94
C SER A 8 13.14 6.20 -2.17
N VAL A 9 12.95 7.41 -2.70
CA VAL A 9 12.14 7.62 -3.91
C VAL A 9 12.63 6.73 -5.06
N GLY A 10 13.95 6.57 -5.19
CA GLY A 10 14.53 5.76 -6.25
C GLY A 10 14.35 4.25 -6.09
N ASP A 11 13.87 3.80 -4.95
CA ASP A 11 13.65 2.36 -4.69
C ASP A 11 12.37 1.83 -5.33
N VAL A 12 11.46 2.71 -5.73
CA VAL A 12 10.18 2.32 -6.31
C VAL A 12 10.01 3.03 -7.65
N ALA A 13 9.94 2.27 -8.72
CA ALA A 13 9.70 2.82 -10.06
C ALA A 13 8.24 3.30 -10.17
N ALA A 14 7.99 4.24 -11.09
CA ALA A 14 6.63 4.69 -11.37
C ALA A 14 5.77 3.49 -11.78
N GLY A 15 4.62 3.33 -11.13
CA GLY A 15 3.76 2.17 -11.34
C GLY A 15 4.23 0.92 -10.61
N GLY A 16 5.24 1.04 -9.73
CA GLY A 16 5.78 -0.08 -8.99
C GLY A 16 5.29 -0.16 -7.56
N VAL A 17 5.67 -1.23 -6.89
CA VAL A 17 5.35 -1.47 -5.49
C VAL A 17 6.55 -2.12 -4.81
N LEU A 18 6.79 -1.74 -3.56
CA LEU A 18 7.90 -2.27 -2.77
C LEU A 18 7.36 -2.80 -1.45
N ALA A 19 7.66 -4.07 -1.16
CA ALA A 19 7.38 -4.63 0.16
C ALA A 19 8.44 -4.11 1.13
N VAL A 20 8.00 -3.48 2.21
CA VAL A 20 8.91 -2.92 3.21
C VAL A 20 8.90 -3.85 4.43
N ASP A 21 10.10 -4.19 4.90
CA ASP A 21 10.30 -5.09 6.03
C ASP A 21 10.09 -4.35 7.35
N ILE A 22 8.88 -3.81 7.51
CA ILE A 22 8.46 -3.13 8.74
C ILE A 22 6.99 -3.43 8.94
N ASP A 23 6.64 -3.92 10.13
CA ASP A 23 5.28 -4.29 10.42
C ASP A 23 4.45 -3.07 10.84
N GLY A 24 3.27 -2.97 10.26
CA GLY A 24 2.29 -1.98 10.68
C GLY A 24 1.55 -2.42 11.94
N PRO A 25 0.55 -1.62 12.36
CA PRO A 25 -0.19 -1.90 13.60
C PRO A 25 -0.96 -3.22 13.59
N ASN A 26 -1.20 -3.79 12.41
CA ASN A 26 -1.91 -5.08 12.29
C ASN A 26 -0.96 -6.27 12.26
N GLY A 27 0.34 -6.06 12.43
CA GLY A 27 1.32 -7.12 12.45
C GLY A 27 1.68 -7.69 11.10
N VAL A 28 1.28 -7.02 10.03
CA VAL A 28 1.65 -7.41 8.66
C VAL A 28 2.58 -6.37 8.07
N GLY A 29 3.35 -6.76 7.07
CA GLY A 29 4.27 -5.86 6.39
C GLY A 29 3.52 -4.74 5.66
N ILE A 30 4.27 -3.77 5.18
CA ILE A 30 3.74 -2.60 4.48
C ILE A 30 4.16 -2.67 3.02
N ALA A 31 3.23 -2.38 2.11
CA ALA A 31 3.52 -2.18 0.70
C ALA A 31 3.52 -0.70 0.40
N VAL A 32 4.62 -0.20 -0.14
CA VAL A 32 4.73 1.17 -0.61
C VAL A 32 4.50 1.16 -2.12
N VAL A 33 3.53 1.93 -2.57
CA VAL A 33 3.08 1.93 -3.96
C VAL A 33 3.32 3.31 -4.55
N ARG A 34 3.85 3.33 -5.77
CA ARG A 34 4.05 4.58 -6.52
C ARG A 34 3.21 4.52 -7.80
N ASP A 35 2.24 5.44 -7.90
CA ASP A 35 1.42 5.60 -9.10
C ASP A 35 1.72 6.97 -9.70
N GLY A 36 2.59 6.99 -10.71
CA GLY A 36 3.08 8.25 -11.28
C GLY A 36 3.87 9.04 -10.25
N ASP A 37 3.35 10.20 -9.85
CA ASP A 37 3.96 11.05 -8.83
C ASP A 37 3.32 10.87 -7.45
N ASP A 38 2.30 10.03 -7.36
CA ASP A 38 1.58 9.82 -6.10
C ASP A 38 2.12 8.60 -5.37
N TRP A 39 2.15 8.70 -4.04
CA TRP A 39 2.67 7.65 -3.18
C TRP A 39 1.59 7.17 -2.23
N TYR A 40 1.54 5.86 -2.02
CA TYR A 40 0.57 5.22 -1.13
C TYR A 40 1.26 4.17 -0.29
N ALA A 41 0.73 3.93 0.92
CA ALA A 41 1.20 2.85 1.78
C ALA A 41 -0.01 2.10 2.28
N ILE A 42 0.03 0.79 2.17
CA ILE A 42 -1.08 -0.09 2.56
C ILE A 42 -0.51 -1.29 3.33
N ASP A 43 -1.38 -1.98 4.06
CA ASP A 43 -1.01 -3.28 4.60
C ASP A 43 -0.69 -4.22 3.43
N ASP A 44 0.41 -4.96 3.55
CA ASP A 44 0.85 -5.87 2.49
C ASP A 44 0.17 -7.22 2.62
N GLU A 45 -1.16 -7.19 2.71
CA GLU A 45 -1.98 -8.40 2.80
C GLU A 45 -3.36 -8.11 2.23
N CYS A 46 -3.83 -8.99 1.34
CA CYS A 46 -5.18 -8.88 0.79
C CYS A 46 -6.21 -9.15 1.89
N SER A 47 -7.30 -8.37 1.89
CA SER A 47 -8.31 -8.47 2.95
C SER A 47 -9.08 -9.79 2.94
N HIS A 48 -9.08 -10.53 1.82
CA HIS A 48 -9.82 -11.79 1.73
C HIS A 48 -8.91 -13.03 1.72
N ALA A 49 -7.59 -12.85 1.62
CA ALA A 49 -6.66 -13.95 1.56
C ALA A 49 -5.30 -13.51 2.12
N ALA A 50 -4.58 -14.43 2.74
CA ALA A 50 -3.27 -14.11 3.32
C ALA A 50 -2.18 -14.15 2.25
N VAL A 51 -2.27 -13.25 1.28
CA VAL A 51 -1.29 -13.13 0.20
C VAL A 51 -0.79 -11.69 0.12
N PRO A 52 0.50 -11.48 -0.21
CA PRO A 52 1.06 -10.13 -0.28
C PRO A 52 0.48 -9.34 -1.45
N LEU A 53 -0.05 -8.15 -1.16
CA LEU A 53 -0.48 -7.24 -2.22
C LEU A 53 0.69 -6.69 -3.02
N SER A 54 1.89 -6.66 -2.42
CA SER A 54 3.10 -6.21 -3.10
C SER A 54 3.49 -7.08 -4.30
N GLU A 55 2.96 -8.29 -4.40
CA GLU A 55 3.17 -9.16 -5.55
C GLU A 55 2.16 -8.96 -6.67
N GLY A 56 1.18 -8.08 -6.46
CA GLY A 56 0.19 -7.78 -7.47
C GLY A 56 0.60 -6.64 -8.39
N ASP A 57 -0.30 -6.27 -9.29
CA ASP A 57 -0.06 -5.23 -10.28
C ASP A 57 -0.73 -3.93 -9.87
N VAL A 58 -0.06 -2.81 -10.18
CA VAL A 58 -0.58 -1.46 -9.93
C VAL A 58 -0.97 -0.85 -11.26
N SER A 59 -2.20 -0.35 -11.34
CA SER A 59 -2.70 0.30 -12.55
C SER A 59 -3.90 1.18 -12.20
N GLY A 60 -3.91 2.42 -12.71
CA GLY A 60 -5.06 3.30 -12.54
C GLY A 60 -5.40 3.61 -11.08
N CYS A 61 -4.39 3.81 -10.24
CA CYS A 61 -4.54 4.08 -8.81
C CYS A 61 -5.21 2.93 -8.05
N GLU A 62 -5.02 1.71 -8.56
CA GLU A 62 -5.50 0.48 -7.93
C GLU A 62 -4.38 -0.53 -7.85
N ILE A 63 -4.43 -1.41 -6.84
CA ILE A 63 -3.53 -2.55 -6.74
C ILE A 63 -4.34 -3.82 -6.82
N GLU A 64 -3.89 -4.77 -7.62
CA GLU A 64 -4.59 -6.03 -7.85
C GLU A 64 -3.99 -7.15 -7.03
N CYS A 65 -4.84 -7.88 -6.29
CA CYS A 65 -4.42 -9.11 -5.61
C CYS A 65 -4.26 -10.20 -6.68
N TRP A 66 -3.06 -10.74 -6.80
CA TRP A 66 -2.76 -11.70 -7.87
C TRP A 66 -3.53 -13.02 -7.73
N MET A 67 -3.97 -13.34 -6.51
CA MET A 67 -4.58 -14.67 -6.27
C MET A 67 -5.95 -14.81 -6.95
N HIS A 68 -6.83 -13.83 -6.79
CA HIS A 68 -8.19 -13.91 -7.35
C HIS A 68 -8.59 -12.68 -8.15
N GLY A 69 -7.64 -11.76 -8.39
CA GLY A 69 -7.91 -10.58 -9.21
C GLY A 69 -8.69 -9.47 -8.52
N SER A 70 -8.80 -9.52 -7.19
CA SER A 70 -9.43 -8.42 -6.45
C SER A 70 -8.59 -7.17 -6.56
N ARG A 71 -9.24 -6.02 -6.75
CA ARG A 71 -8.55 -4.74 -6.86
C ARG A 71 -8.96 -3.84 -5.73
N PHE A 72 -8.02 -3.01 -5.27
CA PHE A 72 -8.25 -2.07 -4.19
C PHE A 72 -7.87 -0.67 -4.65
N ASP A 73 -8.74 0.30 -4.36
CA ASP A 73 -8.45 1.71 -4.64
C ASP A 73 -7.40 2.19 -3.64
N LEU A 74 -6.26 2.64 -4.14
CA LEU A 74 -5.14 3.07 -3.29
C LEU A 74 -5.46 4.32 -2.48
N ARG A 75 -6.44 5.11 -2.90
CA ARG A 75 -6.82 6.35 -2.20
C ARG A 75 -7.76 6.11 -1.04
N THR A 76 -8.50 5.01 -1.06
CA THR A 76 -9.51 4.72 -0.04
C THR A 76 -9.32 3.37 0.62
N GLY A 77 -8.55 2.47 0.01
CA GLY A 77 -8.39 1.10 0.47
C GLY A 77 -9.56 0.20 0.14
N LYS A 78 -10.60 0.71 -0.50
CA LYS A 78 -11.82 -0.05 -0.76
C LYS A 78 -11.64 -1.01 -1.93
N PRO A 79 -12.21 -2.22 -1.83
CA PRO A 79 -12.19 -3.13 -2.97
C PRO A 79 -13.10 -2.60 -4.08
N THR A 80 -12.61 -2.71 -5.33
CA THR A 80 -13.35 -2.24 -6.50
C THR A 80 -13.97 -3.41 -7.26
N GLY A 81 -13.72 -4.64 -6.81
CA GLY A 81 -14.30 -5.84 -7.42
C GLY A 81 -14.17 -7.06 -6.54
N PRO A 82 -15.00 -8.08 -6.78
CA PRO A 82 -14.95 -9.32 -6.01
C PRO A 82 -13.65 -10.09 -6.28
N PRO A 83 -13.27 -11.04 -5.41
CA PRO A 83 -14.03 -11.53 -4.25
C PRO A 83 -13.85 -10.73 -2.97
N ALA A 84 -12.90 -9.79 -2.92
CA ALA A 84 -12.71 -8.99 -1.71
C ALA A 84 -13.91 -8.07 -1.48
N THR A 85 -14.36 -7.99 -0.23
CA THR A 85 -15.50 -7.17 0.16
C THR A 85 -15.15 -6.17 1.25
N GLU A 86 -13.95 -6.27 1.84
CA GLU A 86 -13.51 -5.39 2.90
C GLU A 86 -12.30 -4.57 2.47
N PRO A 87 -12.21 -3.32 2.94
CA PRO A 87 -11.07 -2.47 2.58
C PRO A 87 -9.80 -2.96 3.27
N VAL A 88 -8.66 -2.55 2.72
CA VAL A 88 -7.36 -2.72 3.36
C VAL A 88 -6.97 -1.40 4.03
N PRO A 89 -6.28 -1.45 5.19
CA PRO A 89 -5.79 -0.22 5.82
C PRO A 89 -4.79 0.49 4.92
N ILE A 90 -4.94 1.81 4.82
CA ILE A 90 -4.00 2.67 4.12
C ILE A 90 -3.45 3.71 5.10
N TYR A 91 -2.21 4.11 4.89
CA TYR A 91 -1.47 4.97 5.81
C TYR A 91 -1.04 6.26 5.14
N PRO A 92 -0.93 7.36 5.91
CA PRO A 92 -0.41 8.60 5.35
C PRO A 92 1.03 8.42 4.86
N THR A 93 1.32 9.00 3.69
CA THR A 93 2.66 8.99 3.12
C THR A 93 3.14 10.43 2.95
N LYS A 94 4.47 10.59 2.96
CA LYS A 94 5.10 11.88 2.77
C LYS A 94 6.44 11.65 2.10
N VAL A 95 6.78 12.51 1.15
CA VAL A 95 8.11 12.51 0.53
C VAL A 95 8.85 13.75 1.01
N ASP A 96 10.04 13.54 1.56
CA ASP A 96 10.90 14.61 2.03
C ASP A 96 12.28 14.45 1.37
N GLY A 97 12.53 15.26 0.35
CA GLY A 97 13.72 15.09 -0.48
C GLY A 97 13.68 13.79 -1.23
N GLU A 98 14.56 12.85 -0.90
CA GLU A 98 14.60 11.53 -1.50
C GLU A 98 14.03 10.45 -0.58
N ASP A 99 13.56 10.84 0.60
CA ASP A 99 13.05 9.89 1.58
C ASP A 99 11.54 9.74 1.47
N VAL A 100 11.06 8.52 1.49
CA VAL A 100 9.63 8.19 1.57
C VAL A 100 9.31 7.84 3.02
N LEU A 101 8.35 8.54 3.59
CA LEU A 101 7.96 8.40 4.99
C LEU A 101 6.53 7.93 5.10
N VAL A 102 6.25 7.10 6.09
CA VAL A 102 4.90 6.57 6.34
C VAL A 102 4.59 6.73 7.83
N ASP A 103 3.37 7.15 8.13
CA ASP A 103 2.89 7.21 9.51
C ASP A 103 2.04 5.97 9.78
N LEU A 104 2.58 5.06 10.60
CA LEU A 104 1.93 3.80 10.94
C LEU A 104 1.04 3.90 12.18
N THR A 105 0.93 5.10 12.77
CA THR A 105 0.15 5.30 13.99
C THR A 105 -1.31 5.64 13.70
N THR A 106 -1.66 5.91 12.44
CA THR A 106 -3.02 6.24 12.05
C THR A 106 -3.29 5.69 10.65
N THR A 107 -4.57 5.47 10.33
CA THR A 107 -4.98 5.08 8.98
C THR A 107 -5.76 6.22 8.35
N LEU A 108 -5.71 6.32 7.00
CA LEU A 108 -6.50 7.30 6.25
C LEU A 108 -7.95 6.85 6.09
N ASN A 109 -8.20 5.57 6.26
CA ASN A 109 -9.53 4.99 6.22
C ASN A 109 -9.82 4.27 7.54
N ASP A 110 -11.05 4.19 7.87
CA ASP A 110 -11.48 3.47 9.07
C ASP A 110 -12.14 2.15 8.72
#